data_a736c113a2b8c950d447091f79f054fc
#
_entry.id   a736c113a2b8c950d447091f79f054fc
#
_cell.length_a   1.000
_cell.length_b   1.000
_cell.length_c   1.000
_cell.angle_alpha   90.00
_cell.angle_beta   90.00
_cell.angle_gamma   90.00
#
_symmetry.space_group_name_H-M   'P 1'
#
loop_
_entity.id
_entity.type
_entity.pdbx_description
1 polymer ?
#
loop_
_entity_poly.entity_id
_entity_poly.type
_entity_poly.pdbx_seq_one_letter_code
_entity_poly.pdbx_strand_id
1 'polypeptide(L)'
;MNETNNNNQSQAGDSPQKAVIKLFVIAMLTLFPLFLCVTFSGSFPFLSLSDGFFSIRHDKYTLFLALTGIAVIAEILLFVTQNPQDRQNSRINLRELLRLSITDMAVFAFWLVCAVSTLLSHYTETAFFGEPNGRNNGLLLMTFYLLAYLLVTRFFEESKLIPRVFAGASAIIYLLAVLNGFHIDPLQTFVYLRDHFVETFTSTIGNIDMMSSFISVSLPVFVVMSCAAGKKPERALYISASSLGFMALLCSGSDSGILGLAVFLLIYFIAYSQNLMKLRRLMLTLTIMLASSRLLLLLSAATGDYHKELSVIQTALIYSNFIYIPIVICAALTAALYLITVKKCRRALSPASPNSSDNNNLVHKKPNLKLPKAATIALGCLALAVIAAVLGAFVYFSAIDTKTDLGSLEKLLRFNERWGTHRGFFWIKSFEIFKSSDFIHKLFGMGPDTFYYAFSPYFDELTKYGDSSTTAAHNEYINYLITIGAAGLAAYLCAISGAAVRAFKYARESMFAQACIAAVICYAVQAFVNIAQPITTPIFIILASICEAMARSCEPRLITTTKYCGK
;
A
#
# COMPACT_ATOMS: atom_id res chain seq x y z
N MET A 1 -39.23 36.86 21.21
CA MET A 1 -39.88 36.01 20.21
C MET A 1 -38.98 36.00 18.97
N ASN A 2 -38.46 34.87 18.62
CA ASN A 2 -37.67 34.45 17.44
C ASN A 2 -36.21 34.00 17.73
N GLU A 3 -36.10 32.99 18.58
CA GLU A 3 -34.95 32.08 18.64
C GLU A 3 -35.45 30.64 18.55
N THR A 4 -35.92 30.23 17.40
CA THR A 4 -36.21 28.82 17.10
C THR A 4 -36.19 28.63 15.59
N ASN A 5 -35.02 28.37 15.00
CA ASN A 5 -34.93 27.68 13.70
C ASN A 5 -33.46 27.53 13.23
N ASN A 6 -32.64 26.81 13.97
CA ASN A 6 -31.32 26.43 13.43
C ASN A 6 -30.82 25.02 13.89
N ASN A 7 -31.76 24.11 14.21
CA ASN A 7 -31.37 22.76 14.65
C ASN A 7 -31.84 21.61 13.75
N ASN A 8 -32.16 21.85 12.48
CA ASN A 8 -32.57 20.77 11.54
C ASN A 8 -31.59 20.51 10.38
N GLN A 9 -30.29 20.71 10.57
CA GLN A 9 -29.27 20.32 9.57
C GLN A 9 -28.42 19.10 9.95
N SER A 10 -28.90 18.23 10.82
CA SER A 10 -28.14 17.04 11.20
C SER A 10 -29.01 15.79 11.20
N GLN A 11 -29.26 15.21 10.06
CA GLN A 11 -29.53 13.78 9.82
C GLN A 11 -30.02 13.54 8.38
N ALA A 12 -29.25 14.01 7.39
CA ALA A 12 -29.36 13.38 6.08
C ALA A 12 -28.61 12.04 6.22
N GLY A 13 -29.33 10.93 6.43
CA GLY A 13 -28.76 9.60 6.46
C GLY A 13 -27.91 9.35 5.21
N ASP A 14 -26.82 8.60 5.34
CA ASP A 14 -25.97 8.18 4.21
C ASP A 14 -26.88 7.67 3.09
N SER A 15 -26.66 8.10 1.85
CA SER A 15 -27.42 7.52 0.73
C SER A 15 -27.14 6.01 0.68
N PRO A 16 -28.11 5.17 0.30
CA PRO A 16 -27.93 3.71 0.24
C PRO A 16 -26.67 3.30 -0.54
N GLN A 17 -26.34 4.01 -1.63
CA GLN A 17 -25.13 3.77 -2.43
C GLN A 17 -23.85 3.97 -1.61
N LYS A 18 -23.77 5.08 -0.85
CA LYS A 18 -22.61 5.35 0.02
C LYS A 18 -22.47 4.28 1.11
N ALA A 19 -23.60 3.79 1.65
CA ALA A 19 -23.59 2.72 2.65
C ALA A 19 -23.07 1.40 2.07
N VAL A 20 -23.49 1.02 0.86
CA VAL A 20 -22.99 -0.17 0.15
C VAL A 20 -21.49 -0.07 -0.06
N ILE A 21 -21.01 1.06 -0.60
CA ILE A 21 -19.57 1.21 -0.86
C ILE A 21 -18.74 1.28 0.43
N LYS A 22 -19.28 1.87 1.49
CA LYS A 22 -18.63 1.84 2.82
C LYS A 22 -18.47 0.41 3.33
N LEU A 23 -19.52 -0.43 3.20
CA LEU A 23 -19.46 -1.86 3.56
C LEU A 23 -18.48 -2.62 2.67
N PHE A 24 -18.48 -2.36 1.36
CA PHE A 24 -17.53 -2.96 0.42
C PHE A 24 -16.08 -2.62 0.80
N VAL A 25 -15.77 -1.35 1.06
CA VAL A 25 -14.43 -0.92 1.48
C VAL A 25 -14.03 -1.55 2.81
N ILE A 26 -14.95 -1.61 3.78
CA ILE A 26 -14.70 -2.30 5.07
C ILE A 26 -14.42 -3.79 4.81
N ALA A 27 -15.22 -4.48 4.02
CA ALA A 27 -15.01 -5.88 3.69
C ALA A 27 -13.65 -6.11 3.02
N MET A 28 -13.27 -5.24 2.07
CA MET A 28 -11.98 -5.31 1.36
C MET A 28 -10.77 -5.04 2.26
N LEU A 29 -10.91 -4.21 3.28
CA LEU A 29 -9.80 -3.89 4.20
C LEU A 29 -9.78 -4.77 5.46
N THR A 30 -10.82 -5.58 5.71
CA THR A 30 -10.91 -6.43 6.91
C THR A 30 -11.15 -7.90 6.57
N LEU A 31 -12.32 -8.23 6.05
CA LEU A 31 -12.70 -9.61 5.74
C LEU A 31 -11.76 -10.23 4.69
N PHE A 32 -11.50 -9.49 3.61
CA PHE A 32 -10.68 -9.98 2.51
C PHE A 32 -9.26 -10.40 2.94
N PRO A 33 -8.45 -9.60 3.64
CA PRO A 33 -7.13 -10.03 4.09
C PRO A 33 -7.16 -11.08 5.20
N LEU A 34 -8.20 -11.09 6.06
CA LEU A 34 -8.37 -12.11 7.10
C LEU A 34 -8.89 -13.45 6.57
N PHE A 35 -9.53 -13.45 5.40
CA PHE A 35 -10.14 -14.65 4.86
C PHE A 35 -9.08 -15.73 4.57
N LEU A 36 -9.28 -16.87 5.17
CA LEU A 36 -8.51 -18.08 4.95
C LEU A 36 -9.51 -19.22 4.74
N CYS A 37 -9.60 -19.74 3.52
CA CYS A 37 -10.38 -20.92 3.26
C CYS A 37 -9.56 -22.14 3.70
N VAL A 38 -9.80 -22.60 4.91
CA VAL A 38 -9.32 -23.90 5.35
C VAL A 38 -10.33 -24.91 4.87
N THR A 39 -10.07 -25.58 3.77
CA THR A 39 -10.84 -26.76 3.41
C THR A 39 -10.49 -27.87 4.39
N PHE A 40 -11.29 -27.99 5.44
CA PHE A 40 -11.28 -29.20 6.25
C PHE A 40 -11.70 -30.37 5.35
N SER A 41 -10.74 -31.17 4.92
CA SER A 41 -11.01 -32.37 4.15
C SER A 41 -11.94 -33.25 4.96
N GLY A 42 -13.19 -33.38 4.53
CA GLY A 42 -14.18 -34.27 5.13
C GLY A 42 -15.48 -33.63 5.64
N SER A 43 -15.54 -32.31 5.87
CA SER A 43 -16.73 -31.71 6.50
C SER A 43 -17.57 -30.79 5.60
N PHE A 44 -17.05 -30.37 4.45
CA PHE A 44 -17.79 -29.55 3.49
C PHE A 44 -17.61 -30.06 2.05
N PRO A 45 -18.57 -30.81 1.48
CA PRO A 45 -18.46 -31.44 0.16
C PRO A 45 -18.44 -30.48 -1.03
N PHE A 46 -18.60 -29.15 -0.82
CA PHE A 46 -18.63 -28.16 -1.90
C PHE A 46 -17.28 -27.50 -2.21
N LEU A 47 -16.25 -27.77 -1.41
CA LEU A 47 -14.89 -27.22 -1.57
C LEU A 47 -13.87 -28.36 -1.43
N SER A 48 -13.95 -29.36 -2.32
CA SER A 48 -12.90 -30.38 -2.41
C SER A 48 -11.71 -29.81 -3.16
N LEU A 49 -10.68 -29.41 -2.44
CA LEU A 49 -9.34 -29.34 -3.01
C LEU A 49 -8.82 -30.78 -3.13
N SER A 50 -8.63 -31.23 -4.36
CA SER A 50 -8.34 -32.61 -4.71
C SER A 50 -7.04 -33.17 -4.12
N ASP A 51 -6.17 -32.35 -3.51
CA ASP A 51 -4.84 -32.76 -3.04
C ASP A 51 -4.42 -32.21 -1.68
N GLY A 52 -5.34 -31.68 -0.86
CA GLY A 52 -4.98 -31.05 0.41
C GLY A 52 -4.07 -29.81 0.26
N PHE A 53 -4.03 -29.22 -0.94
CA PHE A 53 -3.20 -28.07 -1.26
C PHE A 53 -3.95 -26.77 -1.01
N PHE A 54 -3.33 -25.88 -0.27
CA PHE A 54 -3.85 -24.59 0.12
C PHE A 54 -3.67 -23.58 -1.02
N SER A 55 -4.68 -23.26 -1.79
CA SER A 55 -4.60 -22.24 -2.85
C SER A 55 -5.09 -20.87 -2.38
N ILE A 56 -4.40 -20.25 -1.43
CA ILE A 56 -4.76 -18.90 -0.93
C ILE A 56 -4.91 -17.88 -2.06
N ARG A 57 -4.11 -17.97 -3.12
CA ARG A 57 -4.22 -17.07 -4.27
C ARG A 57 -5.55 -17.19 -4.97
N HIS A 58 -5.98 -18.42 -5.25
CA HIS A 58 -7.25 -18.69 -5.92
C HIS A 58 -8.44 -18.30 -5.05
N ASP A 59 -8.38 -18.59 -3.76
CA ASP A 59 -9.43 -18.23 -2.80
C ASP A 59 -9.58 -16.70 -2.69
N LYS A 60 -8.47 -15.97 -2.59
CA LYS A 60 -8.48 -14.50 -2.58
C LYS A 60 -8.96 -13.93 -3.90
N TYR A 61 -8.53 -14.50 -5.03
CA TYR A 61 -9.02 -14.13 -6.35
C TYR A 61 -10.55 -14.25 -6.43
N THR A 62 -11.07 -15.42 -6.10
CA THR A 62 -12.52 -15.69 -6.14
C THR A 62 -13.31 -14.79 -5.19
N LEU A 63 -12.80 -14.60 -3.95
CA LEU A 63 -13.43 -13.71 -2.99
C LEU A 63 -13.44 -12.25 -3.47
N PHE A 64 -12.36 -11.78 -4.09
CA PHE A 64 -12.32 -10.42 -4.67
C PHE A 64 -13.36 -10.24 -5.78
N LEU A 65 -13.45 -11.20 -6.71
CA LEU A 65 -14.46 -11.17 -7.77
C LEU A 65 -15.88 -11.19 -7.17
N ALA A 66 -16.13 -12.04 -6.18
CA ALA A 66 -17.43 -12.14 -5.52
C ALA A 66 -17.81 -10.84 -4.79
N LEU A 67 -16.94 -10.28 -3.95
CA LEU A 67 -17.22 -9.05 -3.22
C LEU A 67 -17.46 -7.87 -4.17
N THR A 68 -16.64 -7.76 -5.22
CA THR A 68 -16.80 -6.68 -6.21
C THR A 68 -18.07 -6.89 -7.03
N GLY A 69 -18.36 -8.12 -7.46
CA GLY A 69 -19.58 -8.45 -8.20
C GLY A 69 -20.84 -8.15 -7.39
N ILE A 70 -20.87 -8.54 -6.11
CA ILE A 70 -21.98 -8.22 -5.20
C ILE A 70 -22.16 -6.70 -5.07
N ALA A 71 -21.09 -5.95 -4.90
CA ALA A 71 -21.16 -4.49 -4.79
C ALA A 71 -21.68 -3.85 -6.09
N VAL A 72 -21.24 -4.31 -7.27
CA VAL A 72 -21.74 -3.85 -8.57
C VAL A 72 -23.23 -4.13 -8.72
N ILE A 73 -23.66 -5.37 -8.44
CA ILE A 73 -25.08 -5.77 -8.53
C ILE A 73 -25.93 -4.92 -7.56
N ALA A 74 -25.47 -4.73 -6.32
CA ALA A 74 -26.18 -3.92 -5.34
C ALA A 74 -26.34 -2.46 -5.82
N GLU A 75 -25.29 -1.84 -6.40
CA GLU A 75 -25.39 -0.48 -6.94
C GLU A 75 -26.33 -0.39 -8.15
N ILE A 76 -26.31 -1.39 -9.05
CA ILE A 76 -27.25 -1.46 -10.18
C ILE A 76 -28.69 -1.58 -9.68
N LEU A 77 -28.95 -2.47 -8.72
CA LEU A 77 -30.29 -2.64 -8.14
C LEU A 77 -30.77 -1.35 -7.47
N LEU A 78 -29.92 -0.70 -6.67
CA LEU A 78 -30.25 0.59 -6.06
C LEU A 78 -30.54 1.66 -7.12
N PHE A 79 -29.77 1.69 -8.20
CA PHE A 79 -30.02 2.63 -9.29
C PHE A 79 -31.34 2.39 -10.00
N VAL A 80 -31.72 1.12 -10.24
CA VAL A 80 -32.96 0.75 -10.93
C VAL A 80 -34.18 0.97 -10.04
N THR A 81 -34.10 0.66 -8.75
CA THR A 81 -35.22 0.73 -7.80
C THR A 81 -35.49 2.12 -7.24
N GLN A 82 -34.56 3.07 -7.37
CA GLN A 82 -34.79 4.45 -6.91
C GLN A 82 -35.89 5.16 -7.70
N ASN A 83 -36.86 5.75 -6.98
CA ASN A 83 -37.89 6.59 -7.59
C ASN A 83 -37.26 7.81 -8.30
N PRO A 84 -37.84 8.25 -9.44
CA PRO A 84 -37.34 9.45 -10.16
C PRO A 84 -37.27 10.72 -9.29
N GLN A 85 -38.17 10.89 -8.33
CA GLN A 85 -38.16 12.03 -7.40
C GLN A 85 -37.01 11.93 -6.38
N ASP A 86 -36.67 10.72 -5.90
CA ASP A 86 -35.54 10.48 -5.02
C ASP A 86 -34.20 10.64 -5.76
N ARG A 87 -34.17 10.35 -7.06
CA ARG A 87 -33.01 10.64 -7.93
C ARG A 87 -32.72 12.14 -8.06
N GLN A 88 -33.75 12.98 -8.09
CA GLN A 88 -33.57 14.44 -8.11
C GLN A 88 -33.14 14.99 -6.73
N ASN A 89 -33.63 14.39 -5.65
CA ASN A 89 -33.31 14.77 -4.28
C ASN A 89 -31.97 14.18 -3.80
N SER A 90 -31.64 12.96 -4.19
CA SER A 90 -30.32 12.39 -3.98
C SER A 90 -29.36 13.02 -4.97
N ARG A 91 -28.69 14.09 -4.61
CA ARG A 91 -27.72 14.90 -5.38
C ARG A 91 -26.70 14.12 -6.25
N ILE A 92 -27.06 12.94 -6.75
CA ILE A 92 -26.27 12.15 -7.70
C ILE A 92 -26.54 12.72 -9.08
N ASN A 93 -25.78 13.77 -9.39
CA ASN A 93 -25.84 14.37 -10.73
C ASN A 93 -25.11 13.40 -11.69
N LEU A 94 -25.83 12.82 -12.65
CA LEU A 94 -25.27 11.92 -13.67
C LEU A 94 -24.05 12.54 -14.36
N ARG A 95 -24.03 13.85 -14.52
CA ARG A 95 -22.85 14.57 -15.06
C ARG A 95 -21.62 14.45 -14.16
N GLU A 96 -21.80 14.41 -12.83
CA GLU A 96 -20.68 14.23 -11.89
C GLU A 96 -20.17 12.79 -11.88
N LEU A 97 -21.05 11.80 -12.05
CA LEU A 97 -20.67 10.39 -12.21
C LEU A 97 -19.84 10.17 -13.48
N LEU A 98 -20.25 10.82 -14.57
CA LEU A 98 -19.59 10.71 -15.88
C LEU A 98 -18.37 11.65 -16.03
N ARG A 99 -18.11 12.54 -15.07
CA ARG A 99 -16.94 13.40 -15.11
C ARG A 99 -15.67 12.60 -14.95
N LEU A 100 -14.88 12.50 -16.02
CA LEU A 100 -13.60 11.81 -16.00
C LEU A 100 -12.49 12.73 -15.48
N SER A 101 -11.69 12.25 -14.56
CA SER A 101 -10.43 12.86 -14.14
C SER A 101 -9.27 12.34 -15.01
N ILE A 102 -8.10 12.97 -14.86
CA ILE A 102 -6.87 12.46 -15.50
C ILE A 102 -6.55 11.04 -14.98
N THR A 103 -6.79 10.77 -13.71
CA THR A 103 -6.62 9.42 -13.14
C THR A 103 -7.58 8.43 -13.77
N ASP A 104 -8.86 8.78 -13.94
CA ASP A 104 -9.83 7.90 -14.63
C ASP A 104 -9.38 7.56 -16.04
N MET A 105 -8.95 8.58 -16.80
CA MET A 105 -8.46 8.36 -18.17
C MET A 105 -7.26 7.40 -18.19
N ALA A 106 -6.33 7.52 -17.23
CA ALA A 106 -5.20 6.63 -17.13
C ALA A 106 -5.61 5.20 -16.76
N VAL A 107 -6.57 5.02 -15.84
CA VAL A 107 -7.11 3.71 -15.46
C VAL A 107 -7.84 3.05 -16.63
N PHE A 108 -8.67 3.81 -17.36
CA PHE A 108 -9.33 3.32 -18.58
C PHE A 108 -8.32 2.97 -19.67
N ALA A 109 -7.29 3.80 -19.88
CA ALA A 109 -6.23 3.52 -20.85
C ALA A 109 -5.48 2.24 -20.49
N PHE A 110 -5.15 2.04 -19.20
CA PHE A 110 -4.54 0.81 -18.71
C PHE A 110 -5.39 -0.42 -19.03
N TRP A 111 -6.69 -0.38 -18.67
CA TRP A 111 -7.62 -1.46 -18.97
C TRP A 111 -7.76 -1.72 -20.47
N LEU A 112 -7.88 -0.65 -21.28
CA LEU A 112 -7.99 -0.77 -22.73
C LEU A 112 -6.74 -1.42 -23.35
N VAL A 113 -5.55 -1.03 -22.88
CA VAL A 113 -4.29 -1.66 -23.33
C VAL A 113 -4.26 -3.12 -22.93
N CYS A 114 -4.69 -3.49 -21.71
CA CYS A 114 -4.82 -4.90 -21.31
C CYS A 114 -5.78 -5.67 -22.26
N ALA A 115 -6.92 -5.07 -22.64
CA ALA A 115 -7.87 -5.69 -23.56
C ALA A 115 -7.27 -5.87 -24.97
N VAL A 116 -6.60 -4.84 -25.50
CA VAL A 116 -5.90 -4.92 -26.80
C VAL A 116 -4.78 -5.97 -26.74
N SER A 117 -3.97 -5.96 -25.68
CA SER A 117 -2.90 -6.94 -25.47
C SER A 117 -3.45 -8.38 -25.43
N THR A 118 -4.61 -8.59 -24.78
CA THR A 118 -5.28 -9.90 -24.74
C THR A 118 -5.71 -10.35 -26.13
N LEU A 119 -6.29 -9.45 -26.94
CA LEU A 119 -6.73 -9.76 -28.30
C LEU A 119 -5.56 -10.05 -29.26
N LEU A 120 -4.40 -9.44 -29.03
CA LEU A 120 -3.18 -9.67 -29.81
C LEU A 120 -2.38 -10.87 -29.32
N SER A 121 -2.70 -11.43 -28.15
CA SER A 121 -1.95 -12.51 -27.55
C SER A 121 -2.15 -13.86 -28.28
N HIS A 122 -1.07 -14.60 -28.46
CA HIS A 122 -1.13 -16.00 -28.89
C HIS A 122 -1.74 -16.91 -27.80
N TYR A 123 -1.75 -16.45 -26.53
CA TYR A 123 -2.25 -17.18 -25.35
C TYR A 123 -3.51 -16.49 -24.81
N THR A 124 -4.51 -16.29 -25.67
CA THR A 124 -5.69 -15.47 -25.40
C THR A 124 -6.46 -15.95 -24.16
N GLU A 125 -6.58 -17.26 -23.96
CA GLU A 125 -7.25 -17.84 -22.79
C GLU A 125 -6.54 -17.48 -21.49
N THR A 126 -5.22 -17.68 -21.44
CA THR A 126 -4.38 -17.27 -20.30
C THR A 126 -4.40 -15.76 -20.10
N ALA A 127 -4.31 -14.99 -21.19
CA ALA A 127 -4.35 -13.53 -21.10
C ALA A 127 -5.70 -13.01 -20.56
N PHE A 128 -6.80 -13.75 -20.79
CA PHE A 128 -8.13 -13.39 -20.32
C PHE A 128 -8.38 -13.85 -18.87
N PHE A 129 -8.18 -15.13 -18.56
CA PHE A 129 -8.48 -15.69 -17.23
C PHE A 129 -7.32 -15.61 -16.25
N GLY A 130 -6.09 -15.46 -16.72
CA GLY A 130 -4.86 -15.57 -15.96
C GLY A 130 -4.28 -16.99 -16.01
N GLU A 131 -3.01 -17.12 -15.63
CA GLU A 131 -2.31 -18.41 -15.53
C GLU A 131 -2.88 -19.23 -14.34
N PRO A 132 -3.52 -20.38 -14.55
CA PRO A 132 -4.19 -21.13 -13.49
C PRO A 132 -3.25 -21.57 -12.36
N ASN A 133 -2.02 -21.99 -12.70
CA ASN A 133 -0.96 -22.34 -11.75
C ASN A 133 -0.11 -21.13 -11.36
N GLY A 134 -0.39 -19.98 -11.94
CA GLY A 134 0.28 -18.72 -11.77
C GLY A 134 -0.43 -17.79 -10.79
N ARG A 135 -0.86 -16.62 -11.30
CA ARG A 135 -1.30 -15.49 -10.46
C ARG A 135 -2.72 -15.03 -10.71
N ASN A 136 -3.40 -15.60 -11.71
CA ASN A 136 -4.74 -15.21 -12.14
C ASN A 136 -4.85 -13.70 -12.46
N ASN A 137 -3.77 -13.08 -12.98
CA ASN A 137 -3.70 -11.64 -13.28
C ASN A 137 -4.13 -11.31 -14.72
N GLY A 138 -5.07 -12.08 -15.29
CA GLY A 138 -5.63 -11.87 -16.62
C GLY A 138 -6.57 -10.67 -16.71
N LEU A 139 -7.07 -10.41 -17.94
CA LEU A 139 -7.99 -9.30 -18.24
C LEU A 139 -9.25 -9.32 -17.37
N LEU A 140 -9.75 -10.49 -17.01
CA LEU A 140 -10.92 -10.63 -16.13
C LEU A 140 -10.66 -9.94 -14.78
N LEU A 141 -9.52 -10.21 -14.14
CA LEU A 141 -9.15 -9.56 -12.88
C LEU A 141 -8.95 -8.05 -13.07
N MET A 142 -8.31 -7.61 -14.16
CA MET A 142 -8.13 -6.19 -14.48
C MET A 142 -9.47 -5.46 -14.67
N THR A 143 -10.47 -6.17 -15.22
CA THR A 143 -11.84 -5.64 -15.32
C THR A 143 -12.48 -5.45 -13.95
N PHE A 144 -12.30 -6.39 -13.03
CA PHE A 144 -12.80 -6.24 -11.66
C PHE A 144 -12.03 -5.16 -10.87
N TYR A 145 -10.74 -4.93 -11.14
CA TYR A 145 -10.02 -3.77 -10.60
C TYR A 145 -10.62 -2.44 -11.10
N LEU A 146 -10.95 -2.36 -12.40
CA LEU A 146 -11.63 -1.18 -12.94
C LEU A 146 -13.00 -0.97 -12.29
N LEU A 147 -13.81 -2.03 -12.13
CA LEU A 147 -15.13 -1.95 -11.48
C LEU A 147 -15.00 -1.49 -10.03
N ALA A 148 -14.10 -2.07 -9.25
CA ALA A 148 -13.84 -1.67 -7.86
C ALA A 148 -13.38 -0.20 -7.77
N TYR A 149 -12.48 0.22 -8.68
CA TYR A 149 -12.04 1.61 -8.80
C TYR A 149 -13.22 2.55 -9.06
N LEU A 150 -14.08 2.23 -10.03
CA LEU A 150 -15.23 3.06 -10.36
C LEU A 150 -16.22 3.16 -9.19
N LEU A 151 -16.54 2.05 -8.52
CA LEU A 151 -17.42 2.03 -7.36
C LEU A 151 -16.88 2.96 -6.25
N VAL A 152 -15.63 2.78 -5.87
CA VAL A 152 -15.03 3.55 -4.77
C VAL A 152 -14.89 5.02 -5.16
N THR A 153 -14.40 5.34 -6.36
CA THR A 153 -14.18 6.73 -6.76
C THR A 153 -15.45 7.56 -6.92
N ARG A 154 -16.60 6.91 -7.11
CA ARG A 154 -17.89 7.59 -7.31
C ARG A 154 -18.71 7.73 -6.03
N PHE A 155 -18.65 6.75 -5.11
CA PHE A 155 -19.58 6.67 -3.99
C PHE A 155 -18.91 6.64 -2.62
N PHE A 156 -17.57 6.63 -2.55
CA PHE A 156 -16.86 6.61 -1.27
C PHE A 156 -17.04 7.90 -0.49
N GLU A 157 -17.30 7.74 0.80
CA GLU A 157 -17.32 8.81 1.78
C GLU A 157 -16.37 8.51 2.95
N GLU A 158 -15.60 9.52 3.37
CA GLU A 158 -14.62 9.35 4.44
C GLU A 158 -15.31 9.00 5.76
N SER A 159 -14.84 7.94 6.41
CA SER A 159 -15.34 7.50 7.72
C SER A 159 -14.18 7.15 8.65
N LYS A 160 -14.27 7.65 9.89
CA LYS A 160 -13.29 7.30 10.94
C LYS A 160 -13.31 5.82 11.33
N LEU A 161 -14.38 5.10 10.99
CA LEU A 161 -14.49 3.67 11.25
C LEU A 161 -13.51 2.88 10.40
N ILE A 162 -13.38 3.22 9.10
CA ILE A 162 -12.59 2.47 8.13
C ILE A 162 -11.14 2.27 8.58
N PRO A 163 -10.34 3.31 8.87
CA PRO A 163 -8.95 3.10 9.30
C PRO A 163 -8.83 2.37 10.64
N ARG A 164 -9.84 2.46 11.53
CA ARG A 164 -9.83 1.74 12.82
C ARG A 164 -10.03 0.25 12.65
N VAL A 165 -11.03 -0.16 11.87
CA VAL A 165 -11.29 -1.59 11.63
C VAL A 165 -10.18 -2.21 10.79
N PHE A 166 -9.60 -1.45 9.85
CA PHE A 166 -8.43 -1.87 9.10
C PHE A 166 -7.21 -2.10 10.01
N ALA A 167 -6.98 -1.20 10.98
CA ALA A 167 -5.91 -1.39 11.97
C ALA A 167 -6.14 -2.62 12.86
N GLY A 168 -7.38 -2.86 13.28
CA GLY A 168 -7.73 -4.05 14.07
C GLY A 168 -7.52 -5.35 13.30
N ALA A 169 -8.03 -5.43 12.07
CA ALA A 169 -7.86 -6.61 11.21
C ALA A 169 -6.37 -6.87 10.89
N SER A 170 -5.63 -5.81 10.54
CA SER A 170 -4.20 -5.92 10.25
C SER A 170 -3.40 -6.34 11.50
N ALA A 171 -3.76 -5.88 12.69
CA ALA A 171 -3.09 -6.29 13.92
C ALA A 171 -3.21 -7.79 14.18
N ILE A 172 -4.37 -8.40 13.87
CA ILE A 172 -4.58 -9.85 13.95
C ILE A 172 -3.66 -10.56 12.95
N ILE A 173 -3.64 -10.10 11.69
CA ILE A 173 -2.79 -10.68 10.64
C ILE A 173 -1.30 -10.59 11.02
N TYR A 174 -0.87 -9.46 11.54
CA TYR A 174 0.50 -9.24 11.97
C TYR A 174 0.89 -10.13 13.15
N LEU A 175 -0.03 -10.27 14.13
CA LEU A 175 0.20 -11.16 15.28
C LEU A 175 0.38 -12.61 14.80
N LEU A 176 -0.50 -13.10 13.93
CA LEU A 176 -0.37 -14.43 13.34
C LEU A 176 0.95 -14.59 12.59
N ALA A 177 1.39 -13.57 11.83
CA ALA A 177 2.66 -13.60 11.11
C ALA A 177 3.87 -13.67 12.05
N VAL A 178 3.84 -12.93 13.15
CA VAL A 178 4.88 -13.02 14.19
C VAL A 178 4.89 -14.42 14.82
N LEU A 179 3.74 -14.96 15.20
CA LEU A 179 3.64 -16.31 15.79
C LEU A 179 4.14 -17.39 14.83
N ASN A 180 3.72 -17.34 13.56
CA ASN A 180 4.19 -18.27 12.54
C ASN A 180 5.71 -18.18 12.31
N GLY A 181 6.31 -17.00 12.51
CA GLY A 181 7.75 -16.82 12.48
C GLY A 181 8.48 -17.67 13.53
N PHE A 182 7.86 -17.91 14.67
CA PHE A 182 8.36 -18.75 15.75
C PHE A 182 7.75 -20.17 15.76
N HIS A 183 7.24 -20.61 14.62
CA HIS A 183 6.63 -21.93 14.43
C HIS A 183 5.40 -22.19 15.34
N ILE A 184 4.80 -21.12 15.86
CA ILE A 184 3.54 -21.18 16.60
C ILE A 184 2.41 -20.99 15.60
N ASP A 185 1.59 -22.02 15.39
CA ASP A 185 0.48 -22.02 14.42
C ASP A 185 -0.88 -22.19 15.12
N PRO A 186 -1.50 -21.08 15.59
CA PRO A 186 -2.78 -21.14 16.29
C PRO A 186 -3.94 -21.63 15.41
N LEU A 187 -3.80 -21.49 14.08
CA LEU A 187 -4.83 -21.87 13.11
C LEU A 187 -4.65 -23.29 12.57
N GLN A 188 -3.60 -24.00 13.02
CA GLN A 188 -3.25 -25.35 12.56
C GLN A 188 -3.09 -25.46 11.03
N THR A 189 -2.61 -24.40 10.39
CA THR A 189 -2.46 -24.33 8.92
C THR A 189 -1.29 -25.16 8.44
N PHE A 190 -0.24 -25.33 9.24
CA PHE A 190 0.97 -26.07 8.89
C PHE A 190 0.70 -27.55 8.61
N VAL A 191 -0.33 -28.15 9.26
CA VAL A 191 -0.72 -29.54 9.04
C VAL A 191 -1.16 -29.83 7.59
N TYR A 192 -1.63 -28.79 6.87
CA TYR A 192 -2.12 -28.90 5.50
C TYR A 192 -1.09 -28.48 4.45
N LEU A 193 0.13 -28.10 4.87
CA LEU A 193 1.20 -27.65 3.99
C LEU A 193 2.23 -28.78 3.81
N ARG A 194 2.87 -28.81 2.63
CA ARG A 194 4.10 -29.61 2.44
C ARG A 194 5.24 -28.95 3.23
N ASP A 195 6.16 -29.74 3.77
CA ASP A 195 7.23 -29.28 4.67
C ASP A 195 8.00 -28.06 4.13
N HIS A 196 8.34 -28.06 2.84
CA HIS A 196 9.07 -26.97 2.20
C HIS A 196 8.29 -25.66 2.09
N PHE A 197 6.95 -25.67 2.25
CA PHE A 197 6.14 -24.45 2.26
C PHE A 197 5.92 -23.90 3.68
N VAL A 198 6.14 -24.69 4.72
CA VAL A 198 5.93 -24.26 6.12
C VAL A 198 6.84 -23.08 6.45
N GLU A 199 8.10 -23.12 6.01
CA GLU A 199 9.07 -22.05 6.26
C GLU A 199 8.70 -20.71 5.58
N THR A 200 8.03 -20.77 4.41
CA THR A 200 7.63 -19.58 3.65
C THR A 200 6.19 -19.14 3.94
N PHE A 201 5.42 -19.97 4.65
CA PHE A 201 4.03 -19.64 4.99
C PHE A 201 3.94 -18.61 6.11
N THR A 202 2.98 -17.69 6.01
CA THR A 202 2.78 -16.66 7.04
C THR A 202 1.35 -16.16 7.08
N SER A 203 0.74 -16.24 8.27
CA SER A 203 -0.58 -15.67 8.57
C SER A 203 -1.69 -16.14 7.59
N THR A 204 -2.72 -15.34 7.41
CA THR A 204 -3.79 -15.53 6.41
C THR A 204 -3.40 -15.04 5.00
N ILE A 205 -2.20 -14.53 4.86
CA ILE A 205 -1.64 -14.02 3.59
C ILE A 205 -0.91 -15.13 2.82
N GLY A 206 -0.33 -16.09 3.52
CA GLY A 206 0.15 -17.36 2.99
C GLY A 206 1.59 -17.42 2.48
N ASN A 207 2.23 -16.29 2.21
CA ASN A 207 3.62 -16.27 1.73
C ASN A 207 4.36 -15.03 2.23
N ILE A 208 5.67 -15.15 2.46
CA ILE A 208 6.53 -14.09 2.99
C ILE A 208 6.57 -12.83 2.10
N ASP A 209 6.68 -12.98 0.77
CA ASP A 209 6.71 -11.85 -0.16
C ASP A 209 5.35 -11.15 -0.22
N MET A 210 4.26 -11.92 -0.14
CA MET A 210 2.90 -11.39 -0.08
C MET A 210 2.64 -10.67 1.24
N MET A 211 3.17 -11.19 2.34
CA MET A 211 3.09 -10.53 3.64
C MET A 211 3.84 -9.20 3.62
N SER A 212 5.01 -9.17 3.02
CA SER A 212 5.77 -7.93 2.80
C SER A 212 4.98 -6.91 1.97
N SER A 213 4.26 -7.35 0.91
CA SER A 213 3.35 -6.52 0.13
C SER A 213 2.17 -5.99 0.96
N PHE A 214 1.53 -6.87 1.75
CA PHE A 214 0.43 -6.46 2.63
C PHE A 214 0.87 -5.42 3.66
N ILE A 215 2.03 -5.62 4.28
CA ILE A 215 2.62 -4.65 5.21
C ILE A 215 2.91 -3.33 4.50
N SER A 216 3.40 -3.35 3.26
CA SER A 216 3.71 -2.14 2.49
C SER A 216 2.47 -1.29 2.18
N VAL A 217 1.28 -1.88 2.08
CA VAL A 217 0.04 -1.12 1.89
C VAL A 217 -0.66 -0.74 3.20
N SER A 218 -0.45 -1.48 4.28
CA SER A 218 -1.21 -1.30 5.52
C SER A 218 -0.43 -0.53 6.61
N LEU A 219 0.83 -0.87 6.85
CA LEU A 219 1.66 -0.24 7.88
C LEU A 219 1.81 1.29 7.71
N PRO A 220 2.07 1.85 6.50
CA PRO A 220 2.14 3.30 6.32
C PRO A 220 0.85 4.01 6.71
N VAL A 221 -0.31 3.39 6.48
CA VAL A 221 -1.61 3.94 6.89
C VAL A 221 -1.62 4.17 8.41
N PHE A 222 -1.20 3.17 9.18
CA PHE A 222 -1.26 3.26 10.65
C PHE A 222 -0.22 4.23 11.21
N VAL A 223 0.98 4.29 10.63
CA VAL A 223 2.00 5.28 11.01
C VAL A 223 1.47 6.70 10.79
N VAL A 224 0.86 7.00 9.65
CA VAL A 224 0.28 8.32 9.37
C VAL A 224 -0.90 8.61 10.29
N MET A 225 -1.82 7.66 10.49
CA MET A 225 -2.98 7.81 11.35
C MET A 225 -2.58 7.99 12.83
N SER A 226 -1.48 7.38 13.30
CA SER A 226 -0.94 7.61 14.65
C SER A 226 -0.54 9.07 14.87
N CYS A 227 -0.02 9.72 13.83
CA CYS A 227 0.36 11.13 13.85
C CYS A 227 -0.87 12.06 13.86
N ALA A 228 -2.00 11.60 13.31
CA ALA A 228 -3.24 12.35 13.16
C ALA A 228 -4.16 12.24 14.38
N ALA A 229 -4.23 11.07 14.99
CA ALA A 229 -5.23 10.72 16.01
C ALA A 229 -5.33 11.76 17.13
N GLY A 230 -6.55 12.28 17.34
CA GLY A 230 -6.83 13.27 18.37
C GLY A 230 -6.94 12.65 19.76
N LYS A 231 -7.59 11.47 19.84
CA LYS A 231 -7.84 10.76 21.10
C LYS A 231 -6.68 9.80 21.42
N LYS A 232 -6.33 9.70 22.72
CA LYS A 232 -5.25 8.81 23.20
C LYS A 232 -5.49 7.33 22.84
N PRO A 233 -6.69 6.73 23.04
CA PRO A 233 -6.90 5.30 22.73
C PRO A 233 -6.81 5.02 21.23
N GLU A 234 -7.28 5.93 20.39
CA GLU A 234 -7.17 5.80 18.93
C GLU A 234 -5.70 5.85 18.48
N ARG A 235 -4.91 6.75 19.07
CA ARG A 235 -3.46 6.82 18.80
C ARG A 235 -2.75 5.55 19.26
N ALA A 236 -3.11 5.01 20.41
CA ALA A 236 -2.56 3.76 20.93
C ALA A 236 -2.85 2.60 19.96
N LEU A 237 -4.09 2.49 19.44
CA LEU A 237 -4.45 1.49 18.41
C LEU A 237 -3.52 1.55 17.20
N TYR A 238 -3.31 2.74 16.62
CA TYR A 238 -2.47 2.87 15.44
C TYR A 238 -0.98 2.64 15.74
N ILE A 239 -0.48 3.07 16.89
CA ILE A 239 0.91 2.77 17.30
C ILE A 239 1.09 1.27 17.51
N SER A 240 0.15 0.60 18.18
CA SER A 240 0.21 -0.86 18.38
C SER A 240 0.16 -1.63 17.08
N ALA A 241 -0.74 -1.25 16.14
CA ALA A 241 -0.79 -1.83 14.80
C ALA A 241 0.51 -1.58 14.03
N SER A 242 1.10 -0.37 14.15
CA SER A 242 2.39 -0.06 13.52
C SER A 242 3.54 -0.90 14.09
N SER A 243 3.56 -1.10 15.40
CA SER A 243 4.60 -1.89 16.07
C SER A 243 4.49 -3.38 15.73
N LEU A 244 3.29 -3.93 15.75
CA LEU A 244 3.03 -5.31 15.30
C LEU A 244 3.37 -5.50 13.82
N GLY A 245 2.99 -4.53 12.95
CA GLY A 245 3.32 -4.56 11.53
C GLY A 245 4.83 -4.52 11.27
N PHE A 246 5.58 -3.75 12.06
CA PHE A 246 7.03 -3.73 11.97
C PHE A 246 7.65 -5.05 12.44
N MET A 247 7.18 -5.62 13.54
CA MET A 247 7.60 -6.95 13.99
C MET A 247 7.31 -8.02 12.92
N ALA A 248 6.09 -8.02 12.35
CA ALA A 248 5.71 -8.93 11.28
C ALA A 248 6.59 -8.75 10.02
N LEU A 249 6.99 -7.52 9.69
CA LEU A 249 7.92 -7.24 8.60
C LEU A 249 9.29 -7.84 8.84
N LEU A 250 9.80 -7.73 10.07
CA LEU A 250 11.07 -8.36 10.45
C LEU A 250 10.98 -9.89 10.45
N CYS A 251 9.80 -10.45 10.72
CA CYS A 251 9.54 -11.88 10.68
C CYS A 251 9.19 -12.40 9.28
N SER A 252 9.02 -11.54 8.28
CA SER A 252 8.58 -11.97 6.94
C SER A 252 9.67 -12.65 6.10
N GLY A 253 10.96 -12.48 6.44
CA GLY A 253 12.05 -12.99 5.61
C GLY A 253 12.27 -12.23 4.29
N SER A 254 11.46 -11.21 3.97
CA SER A 254 11.54 -10.44 2.72
C SER A 254 11.95 -8.99 2.96
N ASP A 255 13.02 -8.52 2.31
CA ASP A 255 13.52 -7.15 2.43
C ASP A 255 12.73 -6.10 1.62
N SER A 256 11.85 -6.56 0.73
CA SER A 256 11.12 -5.68 -0.19
C SER A 256 10.27 -4.63 0.53
N GLY A 257 9.61 -5.01 1.62
CA GLY A 257 8.81 -4.09 2.43
C GLY A 257 9.67 -3.15 3.29
N ILE A 258 10.87 -3.56 3.68
CA ILE A 258 11.83 -2.69 4.40
C ILE A 258 12.23 -1.53 3.50
N LEU A 259 12.52 -1.81 2.22
CA LEU A 259 12.85 -0.78 1.23
C LEU A 259 11.70 0.23 1.07
N GLY A 260 10.46 -0.26 0.87
CA GLY A 260 9.27 0.59 0.77
C GLY A 260 9.06 1.45 2.02
N LEU A 261 9.17 0.84 3.20
CA LEU A 261 9.02 1.52 4.48
C LEU A 261 10.09 2.62 4.68
N ALA A 262 11.35 2.35 4.34
CA ALA A 262 12.44 3.33 4.47
C ALA A 262 12.19 4.56 3.59
N VAL A 263 11.82 4.39 2.33
CA VAL A 263 11.52 5.50 1.41
C VAL A 263 10.29 6.29 1.88
N PHE A 264 9.22 5.60 2.27
CA PHE A 264 8.04 6.24 2.84
C PHE A 264 8.39 7.09 4.07
N LEU A 265 9.12 6.53 5.03
CA LEU A 265 9.48 7.23 6.26
C LEU A 265 10.34 8.46 5.98
N LEU A 266 11.26 8.39 5.02
CA LEU A 266 12.09 9.51 4.60
C LEU A 266 11.24 10.66 4.03
N ILE A 267 10.31 10.34 3.13
CA ILE A 267 9.40 11.33 2.53
C ILE A 267 8.52 11.99 3.61
N TYR A 268 7.95 11.20 4.51
CA TYR A 268 7.07 11.74 5.55
C TYR A 268 7.82 12.47 6.67
N PHE A 269 9.05 12.09 6.97
CA PHE A 269 9.92 12.84 7.88
C PHE A 269 10.14 14.27 7.34
N ILE A 270 10.46 14.41 6.05
CA ILE A 270 10.64 15.71 5.39
C ILE A 270 9.30 16.46 5.36
N ALA A 271 8.22 15.83 4.96
CA ALA A 271 6.88 16.46 4.91
C ALA A 271 6.41 16.95 6.28
N TYR A 272 6.64 16.17 7.34
CA TYR A 272 6.22 16.51 8.70
C TYR A 272 7.17 17.49 9.39
N SER A 273 8.35 17.77 8.84
CA SER A 273 9.22 18.85 9.33
C SER A 273 8.52 20.21 9.33
N GLN A 274 7.52 20.40 8.47
CA GLN A 274 6.67 21.60 8.44
C GLN A 274 5.62 21.65 9.58
N ASN A 275 5.52 20.61 10.42
CA ASN A 275 4.60 20.57 11.56
C ASN A 275 5.24 19.82 12.73
N LEU A 276 5.80 20.57 13.69
CA LEU A 276 6.51 19.99 14.84
C LEU A 276 5.67 19.01 15.66
N MET A 277 4.35 19.17 15.70
CA MET A 277 3.48 18.23 16.43
C MET A 277 3.37 16.90 15.69
N LYS A 278 3.19 16.91 14.35
CA LYS A 278 3.16 15.69 13.54
C LYS A 278 4.54 15.02 13.56
N LEU A 279 5.61 15.80 13.41
CA LEU A 279 6.98 15.28 13.47
C LEU A 279 7.29 14.60 14.82
N ARG A 280 6.91 15.24 15.94
CA ARG A 280 7.06 14.64 17.27
C ARG A 280 6.31 13.32 17.40
N ARG A 281 5.08 13.26 16.89
CA ARG A 281 4.28 12.04 16.94
C ARG A 281 4.85 10.94 16.06
N LEU A 282 5.41 11.30 14.89
CA LEU A 282 6.15 10.37 14.04
C LEU A 282 7.37 9.80 14.77
N MET A 283 8.20 10.66 15.39
CA MET A 283 9.37 10.21 16.16
C MET A 283 8.97 9.29 17.33
N LEU A 284 7.88 9.60 18.02
CA LEU A 284 7.34 8.73 19.08
C LEU A 284 6.91 7.36 18.53
N THR A 285 6.19 7.34 17.42
CA THR A 285 5.74 6.10 16.77
C THR A 285 6.96 5.27 16.33
N LEU A 286 7.96 5.90 15.72
CA LEU A 286 9.21 5.22 15.33
C LEU A 286 9.99 4.70 16.52
N THR A 287 10.06 5.44 17.63
CA THR A 287 10.71 4.96 18.86
C THR A 287 10.08 3.66 19.35
N ILE A 288 8.74 3.62 19.41
CA ILE A 288 8.01 2.45 19.91
C ILE A 288 8.10 1.29 18.89
N MET A 289 7.99 1.58 17.59
CA MET A 289 8.18 0.59 16.52
C MET A 289 9.56 -0.06 16.60
N LEU A 290 10.63 0.72 16.63
CA LEU A 290 11.98 0.20 16.70
C LEU A 290 12.21 -0.57 18.00
N ALA A 291 11.72 -0.05 19.15
CA ALA A 291 11.81 -0.75 20.42
C ALA A 291 11.06 -2.09 20.42
N SER A 292 9.95 -2.21 19.69
CA SER A 292 9.18 -3.46 19.60
C SER A 292 9.97 -4.61 18.97
N SER A 293 11.01 -4.35 18.15
CA SER A 293 11.88 -5.42 17.65
C SER A 293 12.59 -6.20 18.77
N ARG A 294 12.78 -5.57 19.94
CA ARG A 294 13.37 -6.25 21.10
C ARG A 294 12.45 -7.29 21.74
N LEU A 295 11.12 -7.18 21.51
CA LEU A 295 10.18 -8.21 21.94
C LEU A 295 10.40 -9.52 21.17
N LEU A 296 10.91 -9.45 19.93
CA LEU A 296 11.25 -10.64 19.15
C LEU A 296 12.41 -11.42 19.79
N LEU A 297 13.39 -10.73 20.40
CA LEU A 297 14.45 -11.40 21.17
C LEU A 297 13.90 -12.14 22.40
N LEU A 298 12.96 -11.50 23.11
CA LEU A 298 12.34 -12.13 24.28
C LEU A 298 11.52 -13.36 23.85
N LEU A 299 10.83 -13.24 22.71
CA LEU A 299 10.05 -14.34 22.15
C LEU A 299 10.97 -15.49 21.70
N SER A 300 12.09 -15.18 21.02
CA SER A 300 13.12 -16.15 20.63
C SER A 300 13.69 -16.88 21.86
N ALA A 301 13.99 -16.16 22.95
CA ALA A 301 14.47 -16.76 24.19
C ALA A 301 13.44 -17.69 24.87
N ALA A 302 12.14 -17.42 24.67
CA ALA A 302 11.06 -18.20 25.26
C ALA A 302 10.66 -19.43 24.43
N THR A 303 10.77 -19.37 23.10
CA THR A 303 10.28 -20.41 22.18
C THR A 303 11.40 -21.19 21.49
N GLY A 304 12.65 -20.80 21.64
CA GLY A 304 13.80 -21.30 20.90
C GLY A 304 14.13 -20.39 19.70
N ASP A 305 15.04 -20.86 18.85
CA ASP A 305 15.52 -20.09 17.70
C ASP A 305 14.40 -19.82 16.69
N TYR A 306 14.58 -18.74 15.95
CA TYR A 306 13.69 -18.38 14.87
C TYR A 306 13.83 -19.36 13.71
N HIS A 307 12.74 -19.96 13.26
CA HIS A 307 12.77 -21.07 12.28
C HIS A 307 12.87 -20.62 10.81
N LYS A 308 12.70 -19.32 10.52
CA LYS A 308 12.79 -18.82 9.14
C LYS A 308 14.15 -18.21 8.85
N GLU A 309 14.61 -18.34 7.61
CA GLU A 309 15.81 -17.63 7.17
C GLU A 309 15.56 -16.11 7.15
N LEU A 310 16.36 -15.39 7.91
CA LEU A 310 16.34 -13.94 7.97
C LEU A 310 17.39 -13.34 7.04
N SER A 311 17.05 -12.23 6.41
CA SER A 311 18.03 -11.42 5.68
C SER A 311 19.06 -10.79 6.62
N VAL A 312 20.18 -10.32 6.05
CA VAL A 312 21.21 -9.58 6.81
C VAL A 312 20.63 -8.37 7.53
N ILE A 313 19.71 -7.65 6.87
CA ILE A 313 19.07 -6.45 7.44
C ILE A 313 18.14 -6.83 8.60
N GLN A 314 17.33 -7.85 8.44
CA GLN A 314 16.42 -8.34 9.48
C GLN A 314 17.18 -8.87 10.68
N THR A 315 18.22 -9.67 10.45
CA THR A 315 19.12 -10.16 11.50
C THR A 315 19.76 -9.00 12.28
N ALA A 316 20.24 -7.98 11.57
CA ALA A 316 20.80 -6.79 12.22
C ALA A 316 19.76 -6.02 13.06
N LEU A 317 18.51 -5.89 12.56
CA LEU A 317 17.44 -5.18 13.27
C LEU A 317 16.90 -5.96 14.46
N ILE A 318 16.97 -7.30 14.46
CA ILE A 318 16.50 -8.14 15.56
C ILE A 318 17.60 -8.40 16.58
N TYR A 319 18.81 -8.80 16.16
CA TYR A 319 19.83 -9.34 17.05
C TYR A 319 20.96 -8.34 17.40
N SER A 320 21.22 -7.35 16.53
CA SER A 320 22.30 -6.40 16.76
C SER A 320 21.95 -5.36 17.82
N ASN A 321 22.93 -5.03 18.67
CA ASN A 321 22.84 -3.92 19.61
C ASN A 321 22.85 -2.53 18.94
N PHE A 322 23.25 -2.43 17.67
CA PHE A 322 23.23 -1.17 16.93
C PHE A 322 21.81 -0.57 16.78
N ILE A 323 20.75 -1.35 16.93
CA ILE A 323 19.35 -0.86 16.90
C ILE A 323 19.07 0.12 18.04
N TYR A 324 19.79 0.05 19.17
CA TYR A 324 19.61 1.01 20.26
C TYR A 324 19.99 2.44 19.84
N ILE A 325 20.89 2.60 18.87
CA ILE A 325 21.28 3.93 18.36
C ILE A 325 20.06 4.66 17.75
N PRO A 326 19.36 4.14 16.73
CA PRO A 326 18.19 4.82 16.19
C PRO A 326 17.03 4.92 17.20
N ILE A 327 16.87 3.97 18.13
CA ILE A 327 15.88 4.09 19.21
C ILE A 327 16.16 5.31 20.08
N VAL A 328 17.41 5.46 20.56
CA VAL A 328 17.81 6.59 21.41
C VAL A 328 17.71 7.91 20.64
N ILE A 329 18.13 7.95 19.38
CA ILE A 329 18.01 9.15 18.54
C ILE A 329 16.54 9.57 18.39
N CYS A 330 15.64 8.64 18.04
CA CYS A 330 14.22 8.93 17.91
C CYS A 330 13.57 9.35 19.23
N ALA A 331 13.94 8.72 20.35
CA ALA A 331 13.48 9.10 21.68
C ALA A 331 13.98 10.50 22.10
N ALA A 332 15.25 10.80 21.88
CA ALA A 332 15.84 12.12 22.14
C ALA A 332 15.17 13.22 21.29
N LEU A 333 14.96 12.96 19.99
CA LEU A 333 14.22 13.86 19.11
C LEU A 333 12.78 14.06 19.58
N THR A 334 12.10 13.00 20.02
CA THR A 334 10.74 13.10 20.59
C THR A 334 10.72 14.01 21.81
N ALA A 335 11.65 13.84 22.74
CA ALA A 335 11.78 14.67 23.94
C ALA A 335 12.13 16.13 23.59
N ALA A 336 13.09 16.35 22.72
CA ALA A 336 13.48 17.68 22.26
C ALA A 336 12.31 18.42 21.59
N LEU A 337 11.60 17.77 20.67
CA LEU A 337 10.43 18.32 20.00
C LEU A 337 9.27 18.59 20.97
N TYR A 338 9.12 17.77 22.01
CA TYR A 338 8.16 18.01 23.08
C TYR A 338 8.50 19.31 23.84
N LEU A 339 9.73 19.47 24.31
CA LEU A 339 10.20 20.65 25.03
C LEU A 339 10.06 21.92 24.18
N ILE A 340 10.44 21.88 22.91
CA ILE A 340 10.30 23.00 21.96
C ILE A 340 8.81 23.36 21.80
N THR A 341 7.96 22.37 21.64
CA THR A 341 6.51 22.58 21.46
C THR A 341 5.89 23.25 22.70
N VAL A 342 6.21 22.71 23.89
CA VAL A 342 5.72 23.27 25.18
C VAL A 342 6.24 24.72 25.38
N LYS A 343 7.53 24.97 25.13
CA LYS A 343 8.11 26.31 25.25
C LYS A 343 7.46 27.31 24.29
N LYS A 344 7.22 26.93 23.03
CA LYS A 344 6.52 27.79 22.06
C LYS A 344 5.04 28.05 22.46
N CYS A 345 4.34 27.03 22.96
CA CYS A 345 2.97 27.21 23.45
C CYS A 345 2.92 28.10 24.70
N ARG A 346 3.82 27.93 25.67
CA ARG A 346 3.89 28.80 26.85
C ARG A 346 4.14 30.25 26.49
N ARG A 347 5.09 30.52 25.56
CA ARG A 347 5.35 31.89 25.07
C ARG A 347 4.16 32.53 24.37
N ALA A 348 3.36 31.74 23.64
CA ALA A 348 2.16 32.24 22.97
C ALA A 348 1.00 32.52 23.95
N LEU A 349 1.02 31.92 25.15
CA LEU A 349 0.01 32.09 26.20
C LEU A 349 0.45 33.11 27.27
N SER A 350 1.71 33.58 27.26
CA SER A 350 2.15 34.64 28.20
C SER A 350 1.42 35.94 27.86
N PRO A 351 0.80 36.62 28.83
CA PRO A 351 0.11 37.90 28.61
C PRO A 351 1.10 38.92 28.04
N ALA A 352 0.67 39.64 27.01
CA ALA A 352 1.41 40.81 26.52
C ALA A 352 1.63 41.78 27.67
N SER A 353 2.81 42.41 27.67
CA SER A 353 3.21 43.45 28.67
C SER A 353 2.04 44.46 28.88
N PRO A 354 1.77 44.90 30.13
CA PRO A 354 0.61 45.76 30.45
C PRO A 354 0.60 47.13 29.76
N ASN A 355 1.58 47.47 28.92
CA ASN A 355 1.72 48.78 28.28
C ASN A 355 1.18 48.91 26.84
N SER A 356 0.47 47.92 26.31
CA SER A 356 -0.20 48.09 25.01
C SER A 356 -1.66 48.45 25.19
N SER A 357 -1.98 49.71 24.93
CA SER A 357 -3.31 50.32 25.03
C SER A 357 -4.34 49.88 23.95
N ASP A 358 -4.09 48.80 23.25
CA ASP A 358 -5.00 48.23 22.23
C ASP A 358 -5.81 47.06 22.80
N ASN A 359 -6.87 47.39 23.53
CA ASN A 359 -7.75 46.44 24.22
C ASN A 359 -8.75 45.68 23.32
N ASN A 360 -8.71 45.78 21.98
CA ASN A 360 -9.76 45.21 21.13
C ASN A 360 -9.37 44.12 20.16
N ASN A 361 -8.12 43.64 20.15
CA ASN A 361 -7.70 42.56 19.27
C ASN A 361 -6.76 41.57 19.96
N LEU A 362 -7.22 40.89 21.02
CA LEU A 362 -6.60 39.67 21.53
C LEU A 362 -6.82 38.51 20.54
N VAL A 363 -6.31 38.64 19.33
CA VAL A 363 -6.14 37.53 18.42
C VAL A 363 -5.03 36.66 19.01
N HIS A 364 -5.38 35.60 19.71
CA HIS A 364 -4.43 34.55 20.17
C HIS A 364 -3.65 34.07 18.96
N LYS A 365 -2.46 34.63 18.77
CA LYS A 365 -1.55 34.27 17.67
C LYS A 365 -1.17 32.79 17.84
N LYS A 366 -1.75 31.92 17.01
CA LYS A 366 -1.41 30.48 17.04
C LYS A 366 0.11 30.34 16.92
N PRO A 367 0.77 29.60 17.84
CA PRO A 367 2.24 29.47 17.82
C PRO A 367 2.70 28.86 16.48
N ASN A 368 3.72 29.48 15.87
CA ASN A 368 4.33 28.94 14.66
C ASN A 368 5.13 27.68 15.02
N LEU A 369 4.51 26.52 14.81
CA LEU A 369 5.07 25.20 15.11
C LEU A 369 5.73 24.56 13.87
N LYS A 370 6.51 25.37 13.11
CA LYS A 370 7.26 24.90 11.93
C LYS A 370 8.76 24.91 12.22
N LEU A 371 9.51 24.02 11.58
CA LEU A 371 10.97 24.14 11.49
C LEU A 371 11.34 25.32 10.56
N PRO A 372 12.52 25.93 10.74
CA PRO A 372 13.03 26.89 9.76
C PRO A 372 13.12 26.26 8.37
N LYS A 373 12.78 27.02 7.33
CA LYS A 373 12.85 26.55 5.94
C LYS A 373 14.24 26.00 5.58
N ALA A 374 15.30 26.67 6.05
CA ALA A 374 16.68 26.21 5.83
C ALA A 374 16.93 24.82 6.42
N ALA A 375 16.41 24.51 7.61
CA ALA A 375 16.54 23.18 8.22
C ALA A 375 15.79 22.10 7.41
N THR A 376 14.60 22.41 6.89
CA THR A 376 13.85 21.49 6.03
C THR A 376 14.58 21.22 4.72
N ILE A 377 15.15 22.27 4.09
CA ILE A 377 15.95 22.13 2.87
C ILE A 377 17.20 21.31 3.15
N ALA A 378 17.92 21.58 4.23
CA ALA A 378 19.12 20.83 4.62
C ALA A 378 18.81 19.34 4.83
N LEU A 379 17.70 19.00 5.49
CA LEU A 379 17.24 17.62 5.65
C LEU A 379 16.93 16.96 4.30
N GLY A 380 16.28 17.69 3.39
CA GLY A 380 16.00 17.21 2.03
C GLY A 380 17.29 16.95 1.24
N CYS A 381 18.25 17.88 1.29
CA CYS A 381 19.56 17.72 0.64
C CYS A 381 20.34 16.54 1.22
N LEU A 382 20.34 16.36 2.54
CA LEU A 382 21.00 15.22 3.20
C LEU A 382 20.36 13.90 2.75
N ALA A 383 19.04 13.84 2.70
CA ALA A 383 18.33 12.66 2.23
C ALA A 383 18.68 12.30 0.78
N LEU A 384 18.69 13.31 -0.11
CA LEU A 384 19.09 13.12 -1.51
C LEU A 384 20.56 12.69 -1.62
N ALA A 385 21.46 13.25 -0.80
CA ALA A 385 22.87 12.86 -0.79
C ALA A 385 23.06 11.40 -0.35
N VAL A 386 22.31 10.93 0.65
CA VAL A 386 22.33 9.52 1.09
C VAL A 386 21.83 8.61 -0.02
N ILE A 387 20.70 8.93 -0.66
CA ILE A 387 20.17 8.15 -1.80
C ILE A 387 21.19 8.12 -2.94
N ALA A 388 21.78 9.27 -3.29
CA ALA A 388 22.78 9.36 -4.35
C ALA A 388 24.04 8.54 -4.02
N ALA A 389 24.47 8.53 -2.76
CA ALA A 389 25.62 7.73 -2.32
C ALA A 389 25.33 6.22 -2.43
N VAL A 390 24.14 5.76 -2.00
CA VAL A 390 23.75 4.34 -2.11
C VAL A 390 23.63 3.91 -3.58
N LEU A 391 22.97 4.72 -4.43
CA LEU A 391 22.85 4.44 -5.86
C LEU A 391 24.22 4.50 -6.55
N GLY A 392 25.06 5.46 -6.18
CA GLY A 392 26.43 5.57 -6.68
C GLY A 392 27.29 4.34 -6.33
N ALA A 393 27.20 3.87 -5.08
CA ALA A 393 27.86 2.63 -4.65
C ALA A 393 27.36 1.42 -5.44
N PHE A 394 26.04 1.31 -5.62
CA PHE A 394 25.43 0.23 -6.42
C PHE A 394 25.94 0.22 -7.87
N VAL A 395 25.94 1.39 -8.52
CA VAL A 395 26.48 1.51 -9.90
C VAL A 395 27.97 1.23 -9.93
N TYR A 396 28.75 1.76 -8.99
CA TYR A 396 30.19 1.58 -8.90
C TYR A 396 30.58 0.10 -8.79
N PHE A 397 29.99 -0.63 -7.84
CA PHE A 397 30.30 -2.04 -7.64
C PHE A 397 29.67 -2.97 -8.69
N SER A 398 28.65 -2.52 -9.40
CA SER A 398 28.02 -3.29 -10.49
C SER A 398 28.72 -3.13 -11.83
N ALA A 399 29.27 -1.93 -12.14
CA ALA A 399 29.78 -1.61 -13.48
C ALA A 399 31.29 -1.28 -13.52
N ILE A 400 31.88 -0.80 -12.43
CA ILE A 400 33.27 -0.31 -12.40
C ILE A 400 34.16 -1.28 -11.62
N ASP A 401 33.84 -1.51 -10.36
CA ASP A 401 34.62 -2.43 -9.51
C ASP A 401 33.87 -3.74 -9.28
N THR A 402 34.00 -4.64 -10.24
CA THR A 402 33.34 -5.95 -10.18
C THR A 402 34.15 -7.00 -9.41
N LYS A 403 35.36 -6.67 -8.89
CA LYS A 403 36.31 -7.65 -8.33
C LYS A 403 36.44 -7.57 -6.80
N THR A 404 36.19 -6.41 -6.19
CA THR A 404 36.31 -6.25 -4.74
C THR A 404 35.35 -7.20 -4.02
N ASP A 405 35.86 -7.95 -3.06
CA ASP A 405 35.01 -8.79 -2.19
C ASP A 405 34.22 -7.90 -1.23
N LEU A 406 32.92 -7.89 -1.38
CA LEU A 406 31.96 -7.14 -0.54
C LEU A 406 31.36 -8.02 0.56
N GLY A 407 31.74 -9.28 0.65
CA GLY A 407 31.16 -10.23 1.62
C GLY A 407 29.64 -10.28 1.53
N SER A 408 28.96 -10.15 2.67
CA SER A 408 27.48 -10.18 2.73
C SER A 408 26.79 -9.05 1.98
N LEU A 409 27.49 -7.92 1.73
CA LEU A 409 26.94 -6.77 1.00
C LEU A 409 26.94 -6.98 -0.52
N GLU A 410 27.60 -8.01 -1.04
CA GLU A 410 27.63 -8.30 -2.47
C GLU A 410 26.22 -8.52 -3.04
N LYS A 411 25.37 -9.27 -2.33
CA LYS A 411 23.97 -9.51 -2.71
C LYS A 411 23.12 -8.24 -2.80
N LEU A 412 23.57 -7.16 -2.13
CA LEU A 412 22.86 -5.88 -2.09
C LEU A 412 23.41 -4.88 -3.10
N LEU A 413 24.75 -4.75 -3.18
CA LEU A 413 25.43 -3.65 -3.89
C LEU A 413 25.93 -4.02 -5.30
N ARG A 414 26.01 -5.31 -5.67
CA ARG A 414 26.50 -5.73 -6.99
C ARG A 414 25.40 -6.38 -7.81
N PHE A 415 24.95 -5.68 -8.87
CA PHE A 415 23.95 -6.23 -9.79
C PHE A 415 24.60 -7.26 -10.73
N ASN A 416 24.17 -8.50 -10.63
CA ASN A 416 24.51 -9.61 -11.51
C ASN A 416 23.35 -10.60 -11.57
N GLU A 417 23.46 -11.70 -12.32
CA GLU A 417 22.38 -12.69 -12.42
C GLU A 417 21.93 -13.28 -11.07
N ARG A 418 22.81 -13.34 -10.06
CA ARG A 418 22.50 -13.84 -8.71
C ARG A 418 21.93 -12.78 -7.78
N TRP A 419 21.86 -11.51 -8.21
CA TRP A 419 21.37 -10.42 -7.39
C TRP A 419 19.92 -10.67 -6.93
N GLY A 420 19.65 -10.39 -5.66
CA GLY A 420 18.29 -10.41 -5.11
C GLY A 420 17.61 -11.78 -5.22
N THR A 421 18.29 -12.89 -4.90
CA THR A 421 17.78 -14.26 -5.08
C THR A 421 17.39 -14.53 -6.54
N HIS A 422 18.34 -14.35 -7.45
CA HIS A 422 18.23 -14.57 -8.91
C HIS A 422 17.31 -13.59 -9.66
N ARG A 423 16.81 -12.52 -9.00
CA ARG A 423 16.03 -11.46 -9.67
C ARG A 423 16.83 -10.78 -10.80
N GLY A 424 18.16 -10.65 -10.62
CA GLY A 424 19.04 -10.14 -11.68
C GLY A 424 18.94 -10.95 -12.98
N PHE A 425 18.90 -12.28 -12.92
CA PHE A 425 18.69 -13.15 -14.08
C PHE A 425 17.34 -12.87 -14.74
N PHE A 426 16.25 -12.82 -13.96
CA PHE A 426 14.92 -12.53 -14.50
C PHE A 426 14.88 -11.17 -15.21
N TRP A 427 15.52 -10.14 -14.64
CA TRP A 427 15.50 -8.80 -15.23
C TRP A 427 16.34 -8.71 -16.50
N ILE A 428 17.55 -9.29 -16.50
CA ILE A 428 18.44 -9.32 -17.68
C ILE A 428 17.72 -10.02 -18.84
N LYS A 429 17.18 -11.23 -18.61
CA LYS A 429 16.47 -11.99 -19.64
C LYS A 429 15.17 -11.33 -20.08
N SER A 430 14.43 -10.70 -19.17
CA SER A 430 13.25 -9.91 -19.55
C SER A 430 13.59 -8.75 -20.49
N PHE A 431 14.71 -8.05 -20.27
CA PHE A 431 15.15 -7.01 -21.21
C PHE A 431 15.64 -7.59 -22.55
N GLU A 432 16.22 -8.77 -22.58
CA GLU A 432 16.54 -9.48 -23.82
C GLU A 432 15.26 -9.80 -24.60
N ILE A 433 14.23 -10.35 -23.94
CA ILE A 433 12.89 -10.59 -24.52
C ILE A 433 12.31 -9.29 -25.10
N PHE A 434 12.30 -8.21 -24.31
CA PHE A 434 11.76 -6.93 -24.77
C PHE A 434 12.51 -6.38 -25.98
N LYS A 435 13.85 -6.48 -26.01
CA LYS A 435 14.67 -6.01 -27.14
C LYS A 435 14.40 -6.80 -28.42
N SER A 436 14.26 -8.12 -28.33
CA SER A 436 14.02 -9.02 -29.47
C SER A 436 12.58 -9.02 -29.99
N SER A 437 11.62 -8.56 -29.17
CA SER A 437 10.22 -8.46 -29.58
C SER A 437 10.03 -7.46 -30.71
N ASP A 438 9.03 -7.69 -31.56
CA ASP A 438 8.60 -6.75 -32.59
C ASP A 438 7.95 -5.48 -31.99
N PHE A 439 7.65 -4.50 -32.83
CA PHE A 439 7.12 -3.21 -32.41
C PHE A 439 5.76 -3.32 -31.69
N ILE A 440 4.88 -4.22 -32.15
CA ILE A 440 3.52 -4.38 -31.59
C ILE A 440 3.65 -4.96 -30.18
N HIS A 441 4.45 -6.00 -29.99
CA HIS A 441 4.68 -6.60 -28.67
C HIS A 441 5.48 -5.68 -27.74
N LYS A 442 6.39 -4.85 -28.23
CA LYS A 442 7.02 -3.79 -27.43
C LYS A 442 5.99 -2.78 -26.90
N LEU A 443 4.97 -2.45 -27.71
CA LEU A 443 3.97 -1.45 -27.35
C LEU A 443 2.86 -2.03 -26.46
N PHE A 444 2.33 -3.22 -26.80
CA PHE A 444 1.17 -3.83 -26.16
C PHE A 444 1.47 -5.10 -25.35
N GLY A 445 2.69 -5.63 -25.40
CA GLY A 445 3.08 -6.85 -24.69
C GLY A 445 2.54 -8.13 -25.35
N MET A 446 2.70 -9.25 -24.61
CA MET A 446 2.33 -10.59 -25.07
C MET A 446 0.98 -11.08 -24.51
N GLY A 447 0.30 -10.28 -23.71
CA GLY A 447 -0.94 -10.58 -23.01
C GLY A 447 -0.78 -10.51 -21.48
N PRO A 448 -1.79 -10.01 -20.74
CA PRO A 448 -1.78 -10.05 -19.28
C PRO A 448 -1.50 -11.48 -18.77
N ASP A 449 -0.67 -11.60 -17.73
CA ASP A 449 -0.29 -12.88 -17.06
C ASP A 449 0.40 -13.94 -17.95
N THR A 450 0.92 -13.58 -19.14
CA THR A 450 1.60 -14.49 -20.06
C THR A 450 3.12 -14.56 -19.87
N PHE A 451 3.65 -14.04 -18.76
CA PHE A 451 5.10 -14.02 -18.51
C PHE A 451 5.74 -15.40 -18.57
N TYR A 452 5.07 -16.43 -18.08
CA TYR A 452 5.52 -17.83 -18.16
C TYR A 452 5.94 -18.22 -19.56
N TYR A 453 5.08 -17.95 -20.54
CA TYR A 453 5.33 -18.29 -21.96
C TYR A 453 6.44 -17.42 -22.57
N ALA A 454 6.43 -16.13 -22.25
CA ALA A 454 7.48 -15.21 -22.71
C ALA A 454 8.87 -15.59 -22.22
N PHE A 455 8.96 -16.14 -21.01
CA PHE A 455 10.22 -16.51 -20.36
C PHE A 455 10.63 -17.96 -20.60
N SER A 456 9.75 -18.80 -21.16
CA SER A 456 9.99 -20.24 -21.37
C SER A 456 11.29 -20.59 -22.13
N PRO A 457 11.80 -19.77 -23.09
CA PRO A 457 13.07 -20.07 -23.75
C PRO A 457 14.29 -20.12 -22.82
N TYR A 458 14.17 -19.56 -21.61
CA TYR A 458 15.25 -19.47 -20.63
C TYR A 458 15.11 -20.46 -19.46
N PHE A 459 14.13 -21.37 -19.48
CA PHE A 459 13.90 -22.32 -18.38
C PHE A 459 15.08 -23.29 -18.19
N ASP A 460 15.73 -23.70 -19.26
CA ASP A 460 16.93 -24.54 -19.14
C ASP A 460 18.09 -23.80 -18.45
N GLU A 461 18.26 -22.51 -18.72
CA GLU A 461 19.25 -21.68 -18.02
C GLU A 461 18.86 -21.45 -16.55
N LEU A 462 17.57 -21.37 -16.25
CA LEU A 462 17.04 -21.15 -14.91
C LEU A 462 17.32 -22.31 -13.95
N THR A 463 17.43 -23.55 -14.48
CA THR A 463 17.77 -24.74 -13.68
C THR A 463 19.11 -24.61 -12.96
N LYS A 464 20.06 -23.80 -13.47
CA LYS A 464 21.34 -23.48 -12.81
C LYS A 464 21.16 -22.80 -11.44
N TYR A 465 19.98 -22.22 -11.20
CA TYR A 465 19.63 -21.51 -9.98
C TYR A 465 18.67 -22.28 -9.08
N GLY A 466 18.33 -23.52 -9.47
CA GLY A 466 17.45 -24.40 -8.69
C GLY A 466 15.96 -24.29 -9.01
N ASP A 467 15.57 -23.40 -9.93
CA ASP A 467 14.19 -23.24 -10.38
C ASP A 467 13.96 -23.88 -11.74
N SER A 468 12.82 -24.52 -11.96
CA SER A 468 12.45 -25.12 -13.25
C SER A 468 11.60 -24.20 -14.14
N SER A 469 10.95 -23.22 -13.57
CA SER A 469 10.09 -22.26 -14.27
C SER A 469 9.80 -21.03 -13.42
N THR A 470 9.30 -19.96 -14.05
CA THR A 470 8.82 -18.78 -13.36
C THR A 470 7.59 -18.21 -14.04
N THR A 471 6.68 -17.62 -13.26
CA THR A 471 5.46 -16.95 -13.75
C THR A 471 5.54 -15.44 -13.66
N ALA A 472 6.68 -14.87 -13.26
CA ALA A 472 6.87 -13.42 -13.18
C ALA A 472 8.34 -12.99 -13.09
N ALA A 473 8.58 -11.73 -13.44
CA ALA A 473 9.89 -11.08 -13.37
C ALA A 473 10.36 -10.74 -11.93
N HIS A 474 9.57 -10.94 -10.89
CA HIS A 474 9.82 -10.45 -9.53
C HIS A 474 10.13 -8.93 -9.48
N ASN A 475 9.55 -8.20 -10.42
CA ASN A 475 9.49 -6.76 -10.54
C ASN A 475 8.21 -6.44 -11.32
N GLU A 476 7.26 -5.79 -10.66
CA GLU A 476 5.93 -5.55 -11.23
C GLU A 476 6.01 -4.70 -12.52
N TYR A 477 6.93 -3.75 -12.56
CA TYR A 477 7.10 -2.88 -13.74
C TYR A 477 7.69 -3.62 -14.94
N ILE A 478 8.71 -4.44 -14.72
CA ILE A 478 9.28 -5.31 -15.77
C ILE A 478 8.25 -6.34 -16.22
N ASN A 479 7.49 -6.91 -15.28
CA ASN A 479 6.41 -7.83 -15.59
C ASN A 479 5.39 -7.19 -16.53
N TYR A 480 4.91 -5.98 -16.22
CA TYR A 480 3.99 -5.24 -17.08
C TYR A 480 4.64 -4.85 -18.42
N LEU A 481 5.93 -4.49 -18.43
CA LEU A 481 6.63 -4.19 -19.67
C LEU A 481 6.61 -5.36 -20.66
N ILE A 482 6.74 -6.60 -20.17
CA ILE A 482 6.70 -7.80 -21.01
C ILE A 482 5.27 -8.19 -21.37
N THR A 483 4.35 -8.16 -20.40
CA THR A 483 3.00 -8.70 -20.55
C THR A 483 2.02 -7.76 -21.22
N ILE A 484 2.10 -6.45 -20.94
CA ILE A 484 1.19 -5.43 -21.50
C ILE A 484 1.94 -4.27 -22.20
N GLY A 485 3.24 -4.41 -22.38
CA GLY A 485 4.08 -3.50 -23.15
C GLY A 485 4.30 -2.12 -22.52
N ALA A 486 5.03 -1.29 -23.25
CA ALA A 486 5.38 0.06 -22.81
C ALA A 486 4.14 0.96 -22.61
N ALA A 487 3.12 0.83 -23.46
CA ALA A 487 1.88 1.61 -23.34
C ALA A 487 1.12 1.25 -22.06
N GLY A 488 1.00 -0.05 -21.74
CA GLY A 488 0.34 -0.51 -20.52
C GLY A 488 1.09 -0.09 -19.26
N LEU A 489 2.41 -0.23 -19.24
CA LEU A 489 3.25 0.23 -18.14
C LEU A 489 3.10 1.75 -17.93
N ALA A 490 3.14 2.54 -19.01
CA ALA A 490 2.97 4.00 -18.92
C ALA A 490 1.58 4.37 -18.36
N ALA A 491 0.51 3.74 -18.83
CA ALA A 491 -0.84 3.95 -18.32
C ALA A 491 -0.97 3.56 -16.84
N TYR A 492 -0.38 2.44 -16.43
CA TYR A 492 -0.32 2.01 -15.03
C TYR A 492 0.37 3.05 -14.14
N LEU A 493 1.57 3.50 -14.53
CA LEU A 493 2.32 4.52 -13.79
C LEU A 493 1.55 5.85 -13.70
N CYS A 494 0.88 6.26 -14.79
CA CYS A 494 0.01 7.44 -14.78
C CYS A 494 -1.19 7.27 -13.84
N ALA A 495 -1.80 6.08 -13.77
CA ALA A 495 -2.94 5.82 -12.91
C ALA A 495 -2.55 5.92 -11.41
N ILE A 496 -1.50 5.22 -10.98
CA ILE A 496 -1.08 5.22 -9.58
C ILE A 496 -0.51 6.57 -9.13
N SER A 497 0.32 7.22 -9.98
CA SER A 497 0.86 8.55 -9.68
C SER A 497 -0.23 9.61 -9.72
N GLY A 498 -1.16 9.54 -10.67
CA GLY A 498 -2.29 10.44 -10.79
C GLY A 498 -3.17 10.45 -9.55
N ALA A 499 -3.54 9.27 -9.03
CA ALA A 499 -4.32 9.14 -7.79
C ALA A 499 -3.61 9.81 -6.60
N ALA A 500 -2.32 9.52 -6.39
CA ALA A 500 -1.55 10.08 -5.29
C ALA A 500 -1.35 11.60 -5.42
N VAL A 501 -0.99 12.10 -6.61
CA VAL A 501 -0.77 13.53 -6.88
C VAL A 501 -2.06 14.33 -6.73
N ARG A 502 -3.18 13.83 -7.24
CA ARG A 502 -4.48 14.50 -7.10
C ARG A 502 -4.95 14.54 -5.64
N ALA A 503 -4.80 13.43 -4.90
CA ALA A 503 -5.09 13.41 -3.47
C ALA A 503 -4.20 14.39 -2.70
N PHE A 504 -2.91 14.46 -3.00
CA PHE A 504 -2.01 15.43 -2.39
C PHE A 504 -2.40 16.87 -2.73
N LYS A 505 -2.82 17.15 -3.95
CA LYS A 505 -3.23 18.49 -4.40
C LYS A 505 -4.54 18.95 -3.76
N TYR A 506 -5.54 18.10 -3.73
CA TYR A 506 -6.92 18.49 -3.38
C TYR A 506 -7.35 18.02 -1.99
N ALA A 507 -6.85 16.90 -1.48
CA ALA A 507 -7.27 16.29 -0.22
C ALA A 507 -6.16 16.28 0.86
N ARG A 508 -5.13 17.09 0.74
CA ARG A 508 -3.97 17.11 1.66
C ARG A 508 -4.33 17.42 3.13
N GLU A 509 -5.48 18.02 3.38
CA GLU A 509 -5.93 18.32 4.74
C GLU A 509 -6.54 17.08 5.42
N SER A 510 -7.06 16.11 4.63
CA SER A 510 -7.50 14.82 5.17
C SER A 510 -6.29 13.96 5.53
N MET A 511 -6.24 13.51 6.78
CA MET A 511 -5.20 12.62 7.26
C MET A 511 -5.36 11.20 6.70
N PHE A 512 -6.57 10.79 6.40
CA PHE A 512 -6.81 9.49 5.79
C PHE A 512 -6.37 9.48 4.32
N ALA A 513 -6.59 10.58 3.57
CA ALA A 513 -6.01 10.71 2.23
C ALA A 513 -4.47 10.66 2.27
N GLN A 514 -3.84 11.37 3.22
CA GLN A 514 -2.38 11.28 3.40
C GLN A 514 -1.92 9.85 3.73
N ALA A 515 -2.70 9.11 4.53
CA ALA A 515 -2.41 7.72 4.86
C ALA A 515 -2.50 6.81 3.64
N CYS A 516 -3.51 6.99 2.79
CA CYS A 516 -3.63 6.25 1.52
C CYS A 516 -2.49 6.61 0.54
N ILE A 517 -2.09 7.89 0.44
CA ILE A 517 -0.91 8.30 -0.36
C ILE A 517 0.35 7.59 0.13
N ALA A 518 0.53 7.49 1.46
CA ALA A 518 1.66 6.78 2.05
C ALA A 518 1.69 5.29 1.65
N ALA A 519 0.53 4.63 1.66
CA ALA A 519 0.39 3.25 1.20
C ALA A 519 0.74 3.11 -0.29
N VAL A 520 0.26 4.02 -1.15
CA VAL A 520 0.59 4.02 -2.58
C VAL A 520 2.09 4.19 -2.82
N ILE A 521 2.75 5.12 -2.13
CA ILE A 521 4.19 5.34 -2.26
C ILE A 521 4.96 4.09 -1.79
N CYS A 522 4.64 3.55 -0.62
CA CYS A 522 5.35 2.40 -0.06
C CYS A 522 5.21 1.16 -0.96
N TYR A 523 3.99 0.88 -1.45
CA TYR A 523 3.74 -0.21 -2.39
C TYR A 523 4.49 -0.01 -3.71
N ALA A 524 4.44 1.19 -4.30
CA ALA A 524 5.12 1.48 -5.56
C ALA A 524 6.65 1.24 -5.47
N VAL A 525 7.26 1.56 -4.34
CA VAL A 525 8.70 1.27 -4.12
C VAL A 525 8.92 -0.24 -3.95
N GLN A 526 8.09 -0.91 -3.16
CA GLN A 526 8.19 -2.35 -2.93
C GLN A 526 7.95 -3.16 -4.21
N ALA A 527 7.09 -2.70 -5.11
CA ALA A 527 6.79 -3.32 -6.42
C ALA A 527 7.99 -3.45 -7.36
N PHE A 528 9.07 -2.68 -7.13
CA PHE A 528 10.34 -2.86 -7.85
C PHE A 528 11.01 -4.22 -7.62
N VAL A 529 10.77 -4.83 -6.48
CA VAL A 529 11.39 -6.10 -6.08
C VAL A 529 10.35 -7.14 -5.67
N ASN A 530 9.10 -6.93 -6.11
CA ASN A 530 8.00 -7.85 -5.87
C ASN A 530 7.01 -7.86 -7.07
N ILE A 531 5.85 -8.42 -6.90
CA ILE A 531 4.91 -8.77 -7.97
C ILE A 531 3.48 -8.45 -7.56
N ALA A 532 2.66 -8.03 -8.54
CA ALA A 532 1.22 -7.93 -8.39
C ALA A 532 0.59 -9.32 -8.19
N GLN A 533 -0.34 -9.44 -7.24
CA GLN A 533 -1.07 -10.68 -6.97
C GLN A 533 -2.47 -10.40 -6.40
N PRO A 534 -3.45 -11.28 -6.64
CA PRO A 534 -4.81 -11.12 -6.14
C PRO A 534 -4.93 -11.20 -4.61
N ILE A 535 -3.84 -11.38 -3.87
CA ILE A 535 -3.80 -11.38 -2.40
C ILE A 535 -3.70 -9.96 -1.84
N THR A 536 -2.86 -9.10 -2.43
CA THR A 536 -2.54 -7.78 -1.87
C THR A 536 -2.88 -6.63 -2.82
N THR A 537 -2.79 -6.85 -4.14
CA THR A 537 -3.11 -5.84 -5.14
C THR A 537 -4.55 -5.31 -5.03
N PRO A 538 -5.59 -6.12 -4.71
CA PRO A 538 -6.94 -5.58 -4.48
C PRO A 538 -6.97 -4.52 -3.36
N ILE A 539 -6.25 -4.72 -2.27
CA ILE A 539 -6.17 -3.76 -1.15
C ILE A 539 -5.48 -2.47 -1.61
N PHE A 540 -4.39 -2.61 -2.38
CA PHE A 540 -3.70 -1.47 -2.98
C PHE A 540 -4.62 -0.67 -3.90
N ILE A 541 -5.39 -1.33 -4.78
CA ILE A 541 -6.35 -0.68 -5.68
C ILE A 541 -7.43 0.06 -4.88
N ILE A 542 -7.97 -0.52 -3.81
CA ILE A 542 -8.94 0.17 -2.95
C ILE A 542 -8.34 1.43 -2.33
N LEU A 543 -7.11 1.38 -1.79
CA LEU A 543 -6.47 2.56 -1.18
C LEU A 543 -6.13 3.63 -2.23
N ALA A 544 -5.69 3.24 -3.43
CA ALA A 544 -5.47 4.16 -4.54
C ALA A 544 -6.79 4.78 -5.03
N SER A 545 -7.87 4.00 -5.07
CA SER A 545 -9.21 4.51 -5.41
C SER A 545 -9.73 5.50 -4.36
N ILE A 546 -9.45 5.27 -3.09
CA ILE A 546 -9.78 6.23 -2.00
C ILE A 546 -9.01 7.55 -2.20
N CYS A 547 -7.74 7.51 -2.63
CA CYS A 547 -6.99 8.72 -2.98
C CYS A 547 -7.75 9.56 -4.03
N GLU A 548 -8.20 8.94 -5.12
CA GLU A 548 -8.95 9.64 -6.17
C GLU A 548 -10.34 10.10 -5.69
N ALA A 549 -11.06 9.26 -4.92
CA ALA A 549 -12.36 9.62 -4.33
C ALA A 549 -12.27 10.88 -3.45
N MET A 550 -11.25 10.92 -2.59
CA MET A 550 -10.98 12.05 -1.71
C MET A 550 -10.58 13.31 -2.50
N ALA A 551 -9.77 13.15 -3.56
CA ALA A 551 -9.42 14.24 -4.46
C ALA A 551 -10.66 14.83 -5.14
N ARG A 552 -11.57 13.99 -5.63
CA ARG A 552 -12.83 14.40 -6.27
C ARG A 552 -13.75 15.16 -5.32
N SER A 553 -13.88 14.71 -4.08
CA SER A 553 -14.73 15.34 -3.09
C SER A 553 -14.26 16.75 -2.69
N CYS A 554 -12.95 16.99 -2.77
CA CYS A 554 -12.30 18.25 -2.38
C CYS A 554 -11.93 19.16 -3.57
N GLU A 555 -12.02 18.67 -4.80
CA GLU A 555 -11.70 19.47 -6.01
C GLU A 555 -12.69 20.61 -6.18
N PRO A 556 -12.24 21.88 -6.36
CA PRO A 556 -13.13 23.02 -6.54
C PRO A 556 -14.06 22.79 -7.73
N ARG A 557 -15.37 22.89 -7.50
CA ARG A 557 -16.36 22.83 -8.56
C ARG A 557 -16.25 24.11 -9.37
N LEU A 558 -15.99 24.03 -10.65
CA LEU A 558 -16.20 25.14 -11.58
C LEU A 558 -17.71 25.40 -11.62
N ILE A 559 -18.17 26.35 -10.80
CA ILE A 559 -19.53 26.90 -10.92
C ILE A 559 -19.54 27.63 -12.25
N THR A 560 -20.04 26.98 -13.29
CA THR A 560 -20.47 27.68 -14.51
C THR A 560 -21.68 28.53 -14.13
N THR A 561 -21.40 29.72 -13.59
CA THR A 561 -22.38 30.80 -13.56
C THR A 561 -22.58 31.26 -14.99
N THR A 562 -23.42 30.57 -15.74
CA THR A 562 -24.13 31.21 -16.84
C THR A 562 -25.03 32.27 -16.18
N LYS A 563 -24.48 33.49 -16.05
CA LYS A 563 -25.30 34.68 -15.88
C LYS A 563 -26.20 34.73 -17.11
N TYR A 564 -27.44 34.32 -16.95
CA TYR A 564 -28.50 34.79 -17.82
C TYR A 564 -28.58 36.30 -17.57
N CYS A 565 -27.93 37.11 -18.39
CA CYS A 565 -28.31 38.50 -18.64
C CYS A 565 -29.64 38.44 -19.37
N GLY A 566 -30.74 38.43 -18.65
CA GLY A 566 -32.03 38.79 -19.20
C GLY A 566 -31.99 40.28 -19.54
N LYS A 567 -32.20 40.59 -20.83
CA LYS A 567 -32.69 41.90 -21.29
C LYS A 567 -34.19 42.00 -20.95
#